data_0894e760d2bf9bd2e21a99f8dd164152
#
_entry.id   0894e760d2bf9bd2e21a99f8dd164152
#
_cell.length_a   1.000
_cell.length_b   1.000
_cell.length_c   1.000
_cell.angle_alpha   90.00
_cell.angle_beta   90.00
_cell.angle_gamma   90.00
#
_symmetry.space_group_name_H-M   'P 1'
#
loop_
_entity.id
_entity.type
_entity.pdbx_description
1 polymer ?
#
loop_
_entity_poly.entity_id
_entity_poly.type
_entity_poly.pdbx_seq_one_letter_code
_entity_poly.pdbx_strand_id
1 'polypeptide(L)'
;MPYQIAVTNNSPRFKIVLPFLSISLGLIIALCGDSFKSDSVSYLDMGDYFFQGDWRAILNGLWSPLFAIVHGLSRWLFKPTMRWEPTLVQLTNFFVFVSTVLAFQFFWSEVFRLYRLLSQREPQPSSSCFSENEFWGFGYAIFLFMHLNLVTCTTPDMLLSTIVYSSAGLILKIKLSGATSLRFWLLGLLLGVGFLTKAVMLPLATVFLMAAVLSNLRQRLLLFYLLAALVAFAGVVSPYVYELSREKGHFTTGEAAKLNYAWHENGAPFTHWQGEIAHLGKAEHPTRKLFSSPLIYEFARPVRGTYPPWYDPSYWNGGLRVQFELGNQLRALVKHLNTYLRDLWSQNVLIACCLVLVALRQDIRPILHDFLSVWYLWLPAVAAFALYGLVWVEYRYIAQFFVLFWAAVLTLVRLPAHNHSRRTIRAITIVAVFLLTIQIGTNLVRECIDGHRAASLQMDIAEGLAAQGVRPGERVTLIDADLGAGWQKLARLVVVAEIPFEERETFWSLDIAKRNEIYQVLAKTGGSVLIAPEVPHWAPTTSWQRVGSTPVYIYRLHP
;
A
#
# COMPACT_ATOMS: atom_id res chain seq x y z
N MET A 1 -28.23 33.76 29.97
CA MET A 1 -28.62 32.49 30.63
C MET A 1 -27.98 31.36 29.89
N PRO A 2 -27.12 30.54 30.50
CA PRO A 2 -26.54 29.38 29.84
C PRO A 2 -27.58 28.27 29.87
N TYR A 3 -28.06 27.88 28.70
CA TYR A 3 -28.83 26.65 28.53
C TYR A 3 -27.93 25.45 28.85
N GLN A 4 -28.11 24.88 30.03
CA GLN A 4 -27.65 23.52 30.32
C GLN A 4 -28.51 22.57 29.48
N ILE A 5 -27.96 22.17 28.32
CA ILE A 5 -28.52 21.08 27.55
C ILE A 5 -28.23 19.81 28.34
N ALA A 6 -29.30 19.15 28.78
CA ALA A 6 -29.25 17.83 29.36
C ALA A 6 -28.50 16.91 28.38
N VAL A 7 -27.26 16.60 28.68
CA VAL A 7 -26.48 15.53 28.03
C VAL A 7 -27.20 14.26 28.41
N THR A 8 -28.06 13.76 27.54
CA THR A 8 -28.51 12.38 27.64
C THR A 8 -27.27 11.51 27.50
N ASN A 9 -26.81 11.02 28.64
CA ASN A 9 -25.72 10.07 28.81
C ASN A 9 -26.09 8.73 28.15
N ASN A 10 -26.21 8.67 26.84
CA ASN A 10 -26.34 7.44 26.08
C ASN A 10 -24.96 6.97 25.65
N SER A 11 -24.41 6.24 26.54
CA SER A 11 -23.38 5.21 26.55
C SER A 11 -22.12 5.42 25.67
N PRO A 12 -20.95 5.51 26.33
CA PRO A 12 -19.63 5.42 25.68
C PRO A 12 -19.37 4.06 25.00
N ARG A 13 -20.37 3.14 25.03
CA ARG A 13 -20.22 1.74 24.60
C ARG A 13 -19.82 1.59 23.13
N PHE A 14 -20.42 2.33 22.19
CA PHE A 14 -20.09 2.23 20.76
C PHE A 14 -18.66 2.66 20.44
N LYS A 15 -18.13 3.70 21.10
CA LYS A 15 -16.74 4.17 20.95
C LYS A 15 -15.70 3.15 21.40
N ILE A 16 -16.10 2.20 22.24
CA ILE A 16 -15.23 1.11 22.72
C ILE A 16 -15.49 -0.17 21.93
N VAL A 17 -16.75 -0.49 21.67
CA VAL A 17 -17.15 -1.76 21.03
C VAL A 17 -16.69 -1.80 19.56
N LEU A 18 -16.84 -0.72 18.79
CA LEU A 18 -16.50 -0.71 17.36
C LEU A 18 -14.99 -0.90 17.09
N PRO A 19 -14.07 -0.16 17.78
CA PRO A 19 -12.65 -0.44 17.66
C PRO A 19 -12.30 -1.88 18.04
N PHE A 20 -12.85 -2.38 19.16
CA PHE A 20 -12.60 -3.75 19.61
C PHE A 20 -13.09 -4.78 18.58
N LEU A 21 -14.29 -4.61 18.04
CA LEU A 21 -14.82 -5.46 16.97
C LEU A 21 -13.92 -5.41 15.72
N SER A 22 -13.49 -4.22 15.32
CA SER A 22 -12.60 -4.04 14.17
C SER A 22 -11.26 -4.75 14.38
N ILE A 23 -10.67 -4.62 15.56
CA ILE A 23 -9.41 -5.29 15.92
C ILE A 23 -9.61 -6.81 15.92
N SER A 24 -10.72 -7.32 16.45
CA SER A 24 -11.03 -8.75 16.45
C SER A 24 -11.19 -9.31 15.03
N LEU A 25 -11.89 -8.60 14.14
CA LEU A 25 -12.00 -8.96 12.73
C LEU A 25 -10.63 -8.92 12.03
N GLY A 26 -9.84 -7.89 12.28
CA GLY A 26 -8.47 -7.80 11.74
C GLY A 26 -7.58 -8.96 12.19
N LEU A 27 -7.70 -9.42 13.44
CA LEU A 27 -6.97 -10.59 13.92
C LEU A 27 -7.40 -11.87 13.19
N ILE A 28 -8.70 -12.09 13.03
CA ILE A 28 -9.23 -13.25 12.30
C ILE A 28 -8.63 -13.29 10.89
N ILE A 29 -8.61 -12.15 10.20
CA ILE A 29 -8.07 -12.05 8.84
C ILE A 29 -6.56 -12.30 8.80
N ALA A 30 -5.81 -11.68 9.71
CA ALA A 30 -4.38 -11.91 9.81
C ALA A 30 -4.04 -13.40 10.00
N LEU A 31 -4.90 -14.13 10.74
CA LEU A 31 -4.73 -15.57 10.96
C LEU A 31 -5.19 -16.44 9.78
N CYS A 32 -5.96 -15.89 8.82
CA CYS A 32 -6.28 -16.62 7.58
C CYS A 32 -5.05 -16.85 6.70
N GLY A 33 -4.00 -16.09 6.90
CA GLY A 33 -2.76 -16.17 6.14
C GLY A 33 -2.85 -15.52 4.75
N ASP A 34 -1.71 -15.16 4.21
CA ASP A 34 -1.57 -14.70 2.83
C ASP A 34 -0.21 -15.14 2.28
N SER A 35 -0.13 -15.22 0.96
CA SER A 35 1.10 -15.49 0.25
C SER A 35 1.98 -14.24 0.18
N PHE A 36 3.29 -14.40 0.20
CA PHE A 36 4.21 -13.32 -0.11
C PHE A 36 4.14 -12.96 -1.60
N LYS A 37 4.03 -11.67 -1.88
CA LYS A 37 4.04 -11.11 -3.25
C LYS A 37 5.37 -10.39 -3.49
N SER A 38 5.68 -10.05 -4.72
CA SER A 38 6.95 -9.43 -5.12
C SER A 38 7.35 -8.23 -4.26
N ASP A 39 6.44 -7.26 -4.06
CA ASP A 39 6.69 -6.07 -3.25
C ASP A 39 7.02 -6.45 -1.80
N SER A 40 6.27 -7.41 -1.25
CA SER A 40 6.48 -7.92 0.11
C SER A 40 7.89 -8.46 0.29
N VAL A 41 8.36 -9.26 -0.68
CA VAL A 41 9.69 -9.89 -0.63
C VAL A 41 10.78 -8.82 -0.56
N SER A 42 10.70 -7.76 -1.38
CA SER A 42 11.67 -6.67 -1.36
C SER A 42 11.73 -5.96 0.00
N TYR A 43 10.57 -5.64 0.60
CA TYR A 43 10.54 -5.04 1.93
C TYR A 43 11.09 -5.97 3.02
N LEU A 44 10.76 -7.26 2.95
CA LEU A 44 11.25 -8.24 3.89
C LEU A 44 12.78 -8.42 3.77
N ASP A 45 13.31 -8.48 2.54
CA ASP A 45 14.75 -8.56 2.29
C ASP A 45 15.49 -7.33 2.82
N MET A 46 14.99 -6.12 2.53
CA MET A 46 15.58 -4.88 3.05
C MET A 46 15.66 -4.89 4.58
N GLY A 47 14.58 -5.31 5.25
CA GLY A 47 14.55 -5.42 6.71
C GLY A 47 15.54 -6.45 7.24
N ASP A 48 15.68 -7.61 6.60
CA ASP A 48 16.65 -8.64 6.99
C ASP A 48 18.09 -8.14 6.90
N TYR A 49 18.48 -7.55 5.77
CA TYR A 49 19.83 -7.01 5.58
C TYR A 49 20.13 -5.88 6.58
N PHE A 50 19.17 -4.98 6.82
CA PHE A 50 19.33 -3.90 7.79
C PHE A 50 19.66 -4.44 9.20
N PHE A 51 18.91 -5.42 9.68
CA PHE A 51 19.12 -6.00 11.01
C PHE A 51 20.28 -7.01 11.08
N GLN A 52 20.82 -7.42 9.92
CA GLN A 52 22.10 -8.15 9.82
C GLN A 52 23.33 -7.22 9.82
N GLY A 53 23.12 -5.89 9.89
CA GLY A 53 24.18 -4.89 9.96
C GLY A 53 24.44 -4.15 8.65
N ASP A 54 23.79 -4.51 7.55
CA ASP A 54 23.84 -3.75 6.30
C ASP A 54 22.80 -2.61 6.30
N TRP A 55 23.11 -1.54 7.02
CA TRP A 55 22.21 -0.39 7.12
C TRP A 55 21.92 0.29 5.77
N ARG A 56 22.80 0.10 4.76
CA ARG A 56 22.60 0.65 3.42
C ARG A 56 21.48 -0.05 2.65
N ALA A 57 21.06 -1.22 3.09
CA ALA A 57 19.93 -1.94 2.50
C ALA A 57 18.63 -1.13 2.47
N ILE A 58 18.45 -0.19 3.41
CA ILE A 58 17.28 0.70 3.44
C ILE A 58 17.40 1.91 2.51
N LEU A 59 18.57 2.16 1.89
CA LEU A 59 18.80 3.25 0.94
C LEU A 59 18.38 2.81 -0.49
N ASN A 60 17.14 2.41 -0.61
CA ASN A 60 16.55 1.94 -1.87
C ASN A 60 15.82 3.08 -2.58
N GLY A 61 16.02 3.19 -3.90
CA GLY A 61 15.39 4.27 -4.67
C GLY A 61 13.90 4.10 -4.91
N LEU A 62 13.40 2.85 -4.89
CA LEU A 62 11.97 2.54 -5.11
C LEU A 62 11.21 2.35 -3.79
N TRP A 63 11.76 1.55 -2.88
CA TRP A 63 11.10 1.11 -1.65
C TRP A 63 11.43 2.03 -0.48
N SER A 64 10.41 2.62 0.14
CA SER A 64 10.61 3.47 1.32
C SER A 64 10.96 2.64 2.56
N PRO A 65 11.82 3.15 3.49
CA PRO A 65 12.51 2.32 4.48
C PRO A 65 11.67 1.87 5.67
N LEU A 66 10.69 2.69 6.11
CA LEU A 66 10.06 2.48 7.43
C LEU A 66 9.34 1.13 7.55
N PHE A 67 8.62 0.72 6.51
CA PHE A 67 7.89 -0.54 6.52
C PHE A 67 8.85 -1.75 6.57
N ALA A 68 9.97 -1.68 5.86
CA ALA A 68 11.03 -2.70 5.92
C ALA A 68 11.64 -2.79 7.33
N ILE A 69 11.89 -1.65 7.98
CA ILE A 69 12.41 -1.60 9.36
C ILE A 69 11.42 -2.24 10.35
N VAL A 70 10.12 -1.94 10.24
CA VAL A 70 9.09 -2.51 11.12
C VAL A 70 9.06 -4.03 11.01
N HIS A 71 9.04 -4.58 9.79
CA HIS A 71 9.05 -6.03 9.57
C HIS A 71 10.39 -6.68 9.90
N GLY A 72 11.50 -6.02 9.60
CA GLY A 72 12.84 -6.49 9.96
C GLY A 72 13.01 -6.60 11.46
N LEU A 73 12.52 -5.60 12.23
CA LEU A 73 12.57 -5.60 13.69
C LEU A 73 11.83 -6.81 14.28
N SER A 74 10.62 -7.10 13.83
CA SER A 74 9.84 -8.24 14.33
C SER A 74 10.57 -9.56 14.06
N ARG A 75 11.12 -9.76 12.86
CA ARG A 75 11.84 -10.98 12.50
C ARG A 75 13.19 -11.09 13.20
N TRP A 76 13.90 -9.98 13.42
CA TRP A 76 15.14 -9.96 14.19
C TRP A 76 14.91 -10.34 15.66
N LEU A 77 13.81 -9.84 16.26
CA LEU A 77 13.45 -10.15 17.65
C LEU A 77 13.02 -11.61 17.84
N PHE A 78 12.14 -12.11 16.96
CA PHE A 78 11.50 -13.42 17.15
C PHE A 78 12.20 -14.56 16.42
N LYS A 79 13.09 -14.28 15.45
CA LYS A 79 13.87 -15.26 14.67
C LYS A 79 13.03 -16.46 14.21
N PRO A 80 11.96 -16.24 13.42
CA PRO A 80 11.02 -17.28 13.09
C PRO A 80 11.67 -18.39 12.24
N THR A 81 11.21 -19.61 12.46
CA THR A 81 11.47 -20.69 11.49
C THR A 81 10.68 -20.45 10.22
N MET A 82 11.03 -21.15 9.12
CA MET A 82 10.33 -21.06 7.83
C MET A 82 8.79 -21.14 7.99
N ARG A 83 8.29 -22.08 8.79
CA ARG A 83 6.85 -22.27 9.02
C ARG A 83 6.17 -21.12 9.77
N TRP A 84 6.91 -20.45 10.66
CA TRP A 84 6.37 -19.37 11.49
C TRP A 84 6.56 -17.98 10.88
N GLU A 85 7.39 -17.87 9.83
CA GLU A 85 7.69 -16.57 9.21
C GLU A 85 6.45 -15.90 8.60
N PRO A 86 5.57 -16.58 7.84
CA PRO A 86 4.34 -15.98 7.34
C PRO A 86 3.43 -15.50 8.47
N THR A 87 3.23 -16.31 9.50
CA THR A 87 2.39 -15.94 10.66
C THR A 87 2.94 -14.72 11.37
N LEU A 88 4.26 -14.62 11.59
CA LEU A 88 4.87 -13.45 12.22
C LEU A 88 4.70 -12.19 11.37
N VAL A 89 4.85 -12.30 10.04
CA VAL A 89 4.61 -11.20 9.12
C VAL A 89 3.17 -10.72 9.20
N GLN A 90 2.20 -11.63 9.21
CA GLN A 90 0.78 -11.28 9.34
C GLN A 90 0.43 -10.69 10.72
N LEU A 91 1.04 -11.18 11.79
CA LEU A 91 0.90 -10.56 13.11
C LEU A 91 1.50 -9.14 13.14
N THR A 92 2.61 -8.91 12.46
CA THR A 92 3.18 -7.56 12.32
C THR A 92 2.22 -6.63 11.56
N ASN A 93 1.65 -7.09 10.44
CA ASN A 93 0.60 -6.37 9.70
C ASN A 93 -0.62 -6.09 10.60
N PHE A 94 -1.03 -7.05 11.42
CA PHE A 94 -2.12 -6.87 12.38
C PHE A 94 -1.83 -5.75 13.39
N PHE A 95 -0.62 -5.66 13.94
CA PHE A 95 -0.26 -4.54 14.84
C PHE A 95 -0.24 -3.19 14.11
N VAL A 96 0.16 -3.16 12.85
CA VAL A 96 0.00 -1.96 12.00
C VAL A 96 -1.47 -1.62 11.82
N PHE A 97 -2.34 -2.60 11.59
CA PHE A 97 -3.79 -2.39 11.51
C PHE A 97 -4.37 -1.86 12.83
N VAL A 98 -3.96 -2.40 13.98
CA VAL A 98 -4.37 -1.87 15.30
C VAL A 98 -4.00 -0.38 15.42
N SER A 99 -2.79 -0.01 15.00
CA SER A 99 -2.36 1.40 14.98
C SER A 99 -3.25 2.24 14.06
N THR A 100 -3.67 1.67 12.93
CA THR A 100 -4.58 2.33 11.98
C THR A 100 -5.98 2.53 12.59
N VAL A 101 -6.52 1.53 13.30
CA VAL A 101 -7.81 1.64 14.02
C VAL A 101 -7.75 2.76 15.06
N LEU A 102 -6.66 2.85 15.82
CA LEU A 102 -6.49 3.91 16.84
C LEU A 102 -6.37 5.29 16.19
N ALA A 103 -5.62 5.41 15.10
CA ALA A 103 -5.49 6.66 14.34
C ALA A 103 -6.83 7.07 13.71
N PHE A 104 -7.57 6.11 13.14
CA PHE A 104 -8.91 6.33 12.62
C PHE A 104 -9.87 6.78 13.72
N GLN A 105 -9.85 6.15 14.89
CA GLN A 105 -10.69 6.55 16.03
C GLN A 105 -10.41 7.99 16.45
N PHE A 106 -9.13 8.39 16.53
CA PHE A 106 -8.76 9.78 16.80
C PHE A 106 -9.31 10.72 15.71
N PHE A 107 -9.06 10.41 14.44
CA PHE A 107 -9.56 11.20 13.30
C PHE A 107 -11.07 11.31 13.33
N TRP A 108 -11.79 10.20 13.49
CA TRP A 108 -13.24 10.13 13.45
C TRP A 108 -13.89 10.88 14.63
N SER A 109 -13.24 10.90 15.78
CA SER A 109 -13.68 11.71 16.92
C SER A 109 -13.66 13.22 16.63
N GLU A 110 -12.62 13.70 15.93
CA GLU A 110 -12.54 15.11 15.53
C GLU A 110 -13.51 15.44 14.37
N VAL A 111 -13.76 14.49 13.45
CA VAL A 111 -14.82 14.62 12.41
C VAL A 111 -16.19 14.71 13.06
N PHE A 112 -16.50 13.87 14.04
CA PHE A 112 -17.77 13.94 14.77
C PHE A 112 -17.92 15.25 15.53
N ARG A 113 -16.85 15.74 16.13
CA ARG A 113 -16.84 17.06 16.79
C ARG A 113 -17.12 18.18 15.80
N LEU A 114 -16.49 18.15 14.62
CA LEU A 114 -16.78 19.09 13.53
C LEU A 114 -18.26 19.01 13.11
N TYR A 115 -18.76 17.78 12.86
CA TYR A 115 -20.14 17.54 12.49
C TYR A 115 -21.13 18.16 13.48
N ARG A 116 -20.92 17.99 14.79
CA ARG A 116 -21.75 18.58 15.84
C ARG A 116 -21.72 20.12 15.80
N LEU A 117 -20.54 20.71 15.64
CA LEU A 117 -20.41 22.17 15.57
C LEU A 117 -21.12 22.76 14.34
N LEU A 118 -21.04 22.08 13.20
CA LEU A 118 -21.73 22.50 11.99
C LEU A 118 -23.25 22.34 12.12
N SER A 119 -23.72 21.28 12.78
CA SER A 119 -25.15 21.04 13.02
C SER A 119 -25.78 22.05 13.99
N GLN A 120 -25.01 22.69 14.88
CA GLN A 120 -25.48 23.72 15.82
C GLN A 120 -25.56 25.11 15.21
N ARG A 121 -24.96 25.36 14.04
CA ARG A 121 -24.93 26.68 13.39
C ARG A 121 -26.18 26.99 12.59
N GLU A 122 -27.07 26.06 12.36
CA GLU A 122 -28.29 26.29 11.61
C GLU A 122 -29.32 27.05 12.46
N PRO A 123 -30.01 28.07 11.86
CA PRO A 123 -30.97 28.94 12.59
C PRO A 123 -32.22 28.18 13.06
N GLN A 124 -32.51 27.02 12.52
CA GLN A 124 -33.66 26.19 12.93
C GLN A 124 -33.20 25.02 13.79
N PRO A 125 -33.65 24.91 15.05
CA PRO A 125 -33.31 23.78 15.94
C PRO A 125 -33.92 22.46 15.51
N SER A 126 -34.41 22.36 14.31
CA SER A 126 -35.28 21.33 13.77
C SER A 126 -34.66 20.46 12.69
N SER A 127 -33.33 20.52 12.44
CA SER A 127 -32.72 19.60 11.49
C SER A 127 -32.50 18.22 12.11
N SER A 128 -32.90 17.16 11.41
CA SER A 128 -32.60 15.78 11.77
C SER A 128 -31.18 15.45 11.35
N CYS A 129 -30.33 15.10 12.30
CA CYS A 129 -28.93 14.76 12.14
C CYS A 129 -28.68 13.31 12.54
N PHE A 130 -27.54 12.75 12.15
CA PHE A 130 -27.09 11.46 12.69
C PHE A 130 -27.00 11.53 14.22
N SER A 131 -27.50 10.52 14.89
CA SER A 131 -27.15 10.28 16.29
C SER A 131 -25.68 9.90 16.39
N GLU A 132 -25.11 9.98 17.57
CA GLU A 132 -23.72 9.60 17.80
C GLU A 132 -23.45 8.15 17.36
N ASN A 133 -24.33 7.21 17.73
CA ASN A 133 -24.19 5.81 17.39
C ASN A 133 -24.28 5.55 15.87
N GLU A 134 -25.18 6.22 15.17
CA GLU A 134 -25.31 6.13 13.70
C GLU A 134 -24.06 6.65 13.02
N PHE A 135 -23.53 7.80 13.47
CA PHE A 135 -22.31 8.39 12.90
C PHE A 135 -21.09 7.49 13.11
N TRP A 136 -20.90 6.95 14.30
CA TRP A 136 -19.81 6.02 14.60
C TRP A 136 -19.97 4.70 13.85
N GLY A 137 -21.18 4.12 13.83
CA GLY A 137 -21.45 2.87 13.11
C GLY A 137 -21.18 3.00 11.61
N PHE A 138 -21.62 4.09 11.00
CA PHE A 138 -21.39 4.35 9.57
C PHE A 138 -19.91 4.55 9.27
N GLY A 139 -19.20 5.33 10.10
CA GLY A 139 -17.76 5.56 9.93
C GLY A 139 -16.93 4.29 10.02
N TYR A 140 -17.20 3.44 10.99
CA TYR A 140 -16.51 2.16 11.11
C TYR A 140 -16.87 1.17 10.00
N ALA A 141 -18.08 1.20 9.49
CA ALA A 141 -18.45 0.39 8.33
C ALA A 141 -17.66 0.82 7.08
N ILE A 142 -17.51 2.13 6.83
CA ILE A 142 -16.66 2.65 5.75
C ILE A 142 -15.21 2.26 5.98
N PHE A 143 -14.68 2.46 7.19
CA PHE A 143 -13.30 2.12 7.53
C PHE A 143 -13.00 0.63 7.28
N LEU A 144 -13.84 -0.25 7.78
CA LEU A 144 -13.66 -1.70 7.59
C LEU A 144 -13.78 -2.09 6.11
N PHE A 145 -14.75 -1.54 5.40
CA PHE A 145 -14.91 -1.79 3.97
C PHE A 145 -13.65 -1.42 3.17
N MET A 146 -13.02 -0.29 3.52
CA MET A 146 -11.82 0.19 2.82
C MET A 146 -10.54 -0.52 3.22
N HIS A 147 -10.43 -1.04 4.46
CA HIS A 147 -9.13 -1.44 5.02
C HIS A 147 -9.01 -2.92 5.37
N LEU A 148 -10.12 -3.63 5.51
CA LEU A 148 -10.05 -4.96 6.08
C LEU A 148 -9.25 -5.94 5.20
N ASN A 149 -9.41 -5.86 3.86
CA ASN A 149 -8.64 -6.67 2.91
C ASN A 149 -7.15 -6.26 2.83
N LEU A 150 -6.79 -5.07 3.35
CA LEU A 150 -5.40 -4.63 3.37
C LEU A 150 -4.61 -5.18 4.56
N VAL A 151 -5.27 -5.84 5.51
CA VAL A 151 -4.60 -6.43 6.70
C VAL A 151 -3.59 -7.49 6.28
N THR A 152 -3.93 -8.31 5.26
CA THR A 152 -3.03 -9.35 4.75
C THR A 152 -1.98 -8.82 3.77
N CYS A 153 -2.18 -7.62 3.22
CA CYS A 153 -1.24 -7.03 2.28
C CYS A 153 0.05 -6.59 2.99
N THR A 154 1.15 -7.29 2.74
CA THR A 154 2.47 -6.93 3.29
C THR A 154 3.08 -5.79 2.47
N THR A 155 2.47 -4.62 2.55
CA THR A 155 2.86 -3.37 1.86
C THR A 155 2.67 -2.17 2.78
N PRO A 156 3.33 -1.02 2.54
CA PRO A 156 3.32 0.13 3.45
C PRO A 156 1.97 0.85 3.53
N ASP A 157 0.97 0.47 2.74
CA ASP A 157 -0.27 1.22 2.56
C ASP A 157 -1.11 1.33 3.84
N MET A 158 -1.14 0.25 4.65
CA MET A 158 -1.81 0.27 5.95
C MET A 158 -1.09 1.20 6.95
N LEU A 159 0.25 1.17 6.98
CA LEU A 159 1.03 2.08 7.82
C LEU A 159 0.86 3.53 7.37
N LEU A 160 0.78 3.77 6.05
CA LEU A 160 0.45 5.07 5.49
C LEU A 160 -0.93 5.57 5.96
N SER A 161 -1.93 4.68 6.00
CA SER A 161 -3.27 5.00 6.50
C SER A 161 -3.24 5.50 7.95
N THR A 162 -2.41 4.89 8.81
CA THR A 162 -2.18 5.35 10.20
C THR A 162 -1.73 6.82 10.22
N ILE A 163 -0.78 7.17 9.36
CA ILE A 163 -0.20 8.51 9.31
C ILE A 163 -1.19 9.52 8.72
N VAL A 164 -1.90 9.15 7.66
CA VAL A 164 -2.91 10.00 7.02
C VAL A 164 -4.03 10.34 8.00
N TYR A 165 -4.57 9.35 8.73
CA TYR A 165 -5.62 9.61 9.73
C TYR A 165 -5.12 10.41 10.92
N SER A 166 -3.92 10.13 11.40
CA SER A 166 -3.31 10.92 12.48
C SER A 166 -3.11 12.38 12.06
N SER A 167 -2.62 12.61 10.84
CA SER A 167 -2.39 13.96 10.30
C SER A 167 -3.70 14.69 10.05
N ALA A 168 -4.70 14.07 9.45
CA ALA A 168 -6.01 14.67 9.20
C ALA A 168 -6.75 14.98 10.52
N GLY A 169 -6.71 14.07 11.50
CA GLY A 169 -7.25 14.29 12.83
C GLY A 169 -6.55 15.46 13.55
N LEU A 170 -5.23 15.56 13.39
CA LEU A 170 -4.46 16.65 14.00
C LEU A 170 -4.78 18.01 13.34
N ILE A 171 -4.99 18.06 12.03
CA ILE A 171 -5.47 19.28 11.33
C ILE A 171 -6.83 19.70 11.86
N LEU A 172 -7.77 18.76 12.00
CA LEU A 172 -9.08 19.04 12.60
C LEU A 172 -8.93 19.56 14.03
N LYS A 173 -8.09 18.95 14.84
CA LYS A 173 -7.81 19.40 16.21
C LYS A 173 -7.19 20.79 16.26
N ILE A 174 -6.27 21.11 15.33
CA ILE A 174 -5.71 22.47 15.17
C ILE A 174 -6.83 23.46 14.84
N LYS A 175 -7.71 23.11 13.91
CA LYS A 175 -8.83 23.96 13.48
C LYS A 175 -9.86 24.19 14.59
N LEU A 176 -10.22 23.15 15.35
CA LEU A 176 -11.30 23.17 16.31
C LEU A 176 -10.88 23.60 17.72
N SER A 177 -9.62 23.34 18.08
CA SER A 177 -9.09 23.60 19.44
C SER A 177 -7.97 24.65 19.47
N GLY A 178 -7.65 25.25 18.32
CA GLY A 178 -6.62 26.27 18.18
C GLY A 178 -5.26 25.73 17.75
N ALA A 179 -4.49 26.56 17.07
CA ALA A 179 -3.13 26.28 16.65
C ALA A 179 -2.15 26.42 17.82
N THR A 180 -1.20 25.51 17.94
CA THR A 180 -0.08 25.57 18.89
C THR A 180 1.19 25.05 18.21
N SER A 181 2.36 25.50 18.68
CA SER A 181 3.66 25.04 18.17
C SER A 181 3.79 23.52 18.26
N LEU A 182 3.40 22.91 19.38
CA LEU A 182 3.47 21.46 19.58
C LEU A 182 2.62 20.68 18.55
N ARG A 183 1.40 21.16 18.25
CA ARG A 183 0.54 20.48 17.27
C ARG A 183 1.09 20.57 15.86
N PHE A 184 1.67 21.71 15.49
CA PHE A 184 2.33 21.85 14.19
C PHE A 184 3.63 21.03 14.13
N TRP A 185 4.41 20.99 15.21
CA TRP A 185 5.59 20.16 15.31
C TRP A 185 5.25 18.67 15.14
N LEU A 186 4.21 18.19 15.85
CA LEU A 186 3.72 16.82 15.69
C LEU A 186 3.22 16.53 14.26
N LEU A 187 2.57 17.51 13.62
CA LEU A 187 2.13 17.38 12.23
C LEU A 187 3.34 17.22 11.29
N GLY A 188 4.37 18.06 11.46
CA GLY A 188 5.60 17.95 10.68
C GLY A 188 6.31 16.60 10.88
N LEU A 189 6.38 16.13 12.14
CA LEU A 189 6.93 14.81 12.48
C LEU A 189 6.16 13.67 11.78
N LEU A 190 4.82 13.66 11.88
CA LEU A 190 3.97 12.66 11.24
C LEU A 190 4.14 12.66 9.71
N LEU A 191 4.18 13.82 9.08
CA LEU A 191 4.36 13.94 7.63
C LEU A 191 5.76 13.46 7.20
N GLY A 192 6.80 13.73 7.99
CA GLY A 192 8.15 13.21 7.75
C GLY A 192 8.21 11.68 7.86
N VAL A 193 7.61 11.11 8.90
CA VAL A 193 7.44 9.66 9.05
C VAL A 193 6.62 9.07 7.89
N GLY A 194 5.63 9.82 7.41
CA GLY A 194 4.85 9.47 6.22
C GLY A 194 5.72 9.34 4.96
N PHE A 195 6.64 10.26 4.75
CA PHE A 195 7.60 10.18 3.64
C PHE A 195 8.49 8.92 3.74
N LEU A 196 8.98 8.58 4.93
CA LEU A 196 9.73 7.35 5.15
C LEU A 196 8.88 6.08 4.98
N THR A 197 7.54 6.22 5.03
CA THR A 197 6.61 5.12 4.76
C THR A 197 6.35 4.97 3.27
N LYS A 198 6.10 6.07 2.56
CA LYS A 198 5.83 6.07 1.11
C LYS A 198 6.15 7.43 0.49
N ALA A 199 6.94 7.44 -0.57
CA ALA A 199 7.47 8.66 -1.20
C ALA A 199 6.39 9.68 -1.63
N VAL A 200 5.17 9.23 -1.96
CA VAL A 200 4.03 10.11 -2.31
C VAL A 200 3.68 11.11 -1.20
N MET A 201 4.06 10.81 0.04
CA MET A 201 3.83 11.74 1.15
C MET A 201 4.67 13.01 1.05
N LEU A 202 5.72 13.07 0.23
CA LEU A 202 6.48 14.31 0.04
C LEU A 202 5.61 15.44 -0.57
N PRO A 203 4.99 15.28 -1.75
CA PRO A 203 4.06 16.28 -2.26
C PRO A 203 2.79 16.40 -1.40
N LEU A 204 2.27 15.32 -0.84
CA LEU A 204 1.09 15.36 0.02
C LEU A 204 1.36 16.11 1.33
N ALA A 205 2.55 16.04 1.91
CA ALA A 205 2.91 16.80 3.10
C ALA A 205 2.69 18.30 2.90
N THR A 206 3.03 18.83 1.73
CA THR A 206 2.76 20.22 1.38
C THR A 206 1.26 20.53 1.43
N VAL A 207 0.42 19.64 0.88
CA VAL A 207 -1.04 19.83 0.89
C VAL A 207 -1.61 19.77 2.32
N PHE A 208 -1.15 18.84 3.15
CA PHE A 208 -1.55 18.74 4.56
C PHE A 208 -1.14 19.99 5.35
N LEU A 209 0.10 20.47 5.15
CA LEU A 209 0.57 21.71 5.78
C LEU A 209 -0.22 22.92 5.30
N MET A 210 -0.49 23.02 3.99
CA MET A 210 -1.35 24.08 3.45
C MET A 210 -2.75 24.03 4.08
N ALA A 211 -3.35 22.84 4.21
CA ALA A 211 -4.65 22.69 4.86
C ALA A 211 -4.62 23.19 6.32
N ALA A 212 -3.56 22.85 7.08
CA ALA A 212 -3.39 23.32 8.44
C ALA A 212 -3.21 24.85 8.53
N VAL A 213 -2.38 25.42 7.65
CA VAL A 213 -2.06 26.86 7.64
C VAL A 213 -3.26 27.69 7.18
N LEU A 214 -3.79 27.41 5.98
CA LEU A 214 -4.86 28.20 5.39
C LEU A 214 -6.17 28.14 6.19
N SER A 215 -6.42 27.04 6.90
CA SER A 215 -7.58 26.96 7.80
C SER A 215 -7.42 27.79 9.08
N ASN A 216 -6.23 28.38 9.35
CA ASN A 216 -5.91 29.10 10.59
C ASN A 216 -5.24 30.47 10.36
N LEU A 217 -5.45 31.13 9.22
CA LEU A 217 -4.80 32.41 8.84
C LEU A 217 -4.93 33.56 9.85
N ARG A 218 -5.91 33.50 10.74
CA ARG A 218 -6.13 34.54 11.76
C ARG A 218 -5.18 34.45 12.97
N GLN A 219 -4.34 33.38 13.04
CA GLN A 219 -3.42 33.16 14.15
C GLN A 219 -2.16 34.02 13.99
N ARG A 220 -1.84 34.86 14.97
CA ARG A 220 -0.69 35.77 14.91
C ARG A 220 0.68 35.05 14.80
N LEU A 221 0.81 33.90 15.43
CA LEU A 221 2.07 33.11 15.46
C LEU A 221 2.12 31.99 14.41
N LEU A 222 1.26 32.04 13.39
CA LEU A 222 1.11 30.96 12.41
C LEU A 222 2.42 30.64 11.68
N LEU A 223 3.21 31.66 11.32
CA LEU A 223 4.50 31.47 10.68
C LEU A 223 5.49 30.70 11.58
N PHE A 224 5.50 31.02 12.87
CA PHE A 224 6.33 30.31 13.85
C PHE A 224 5.88 28.84 13.99
N TYR A 225 4.57 28.58 13.98
CA TYR A 225 4.03 27.23 14.02
C TYR A 225 4.37 26.43 12.76
N LEU A 226 4.27 27.07 11.58
CA LEU A 226 4.69 26.47 10.32
C LEU A 226 6.18 26.13 10.34
N LEU A 227 7.03 27.04 10.84
CA LEU A 227 8.46 26.79 10.97
C LEU A 227 8.73 25.57 11.87
N ALA A 228 8.03 25.44 13.00
CA ALA A 228 8.13 24.28 13.88
C ALA A 228 7.78 22.96 13.14
N ALA A 229 6.74 22.97 12.29
CA ALA A 229 6.38 21.82 11.49
C ALA A 229 7.45 21.49 10.43
N LEU A 230 7.98 22.51 9.74
CA LEU A 230 9.02 22.34 8.72
C LEU A 230 10.34 21.82 9.33
N VAL A 231 10.73 22.32 10.50
CA VAL A 231 11.91 21.82 11.23
C VAL A 231 11.73 20.35 11.61
N ALA A 232 10.58 20.00 12.16
CA ALA A 232 10.29 18.60 12.51
C ALA A 232 10.28 17.68 11.29
N PHE A 233 9.64 18.11 10.19
CA PHE A 233 9.63 17.39 8.92
C PHE A 233 11.05 17.20 8.36
N ALA A 234 11.81 18.28 8.25
CA ALA A 234 13.17 18.25 7.75
C ALA A 234 14.10 17.39 8.62
N GLY A 235 13.95 17.45 9.96
CA GLY A 235 14.71 16.62 10.88
C GLY A 235 14.53 15.11 10.66
N VAL A 236 13.36 14.68 10.22
CA VAL A 236 13.07 13.27 9.88
C VAL A 236 13.54 12.92 8.47
N VAL A 237 13.28 13.80 7.49
CA VAL A 237 13.47 13.51 6.06
C VAL A 237 14.92 13.69 5.61
N SER A 238 15.59 14.75 6.09
CA SER A 238 16.91 15.15 5.57
C SER A 238 18.00 14.10 5.76
N PRO A 239 18.10 13.38 6.90
CA PRO A 239 19.13 12.37 7.07
C PRO A 239 19.00 11.24 6.02
N TYR A 240 17.76 10.78 5.78
CA TYR A 240 17.51 9.74 4.79
C TYR A 240 17.79 10.22 3.37
N VAL A 241 17.30 11.41 2.99
CA VAL A 241 17.52 12.00 1.67
C VAL A 241 19.01 12.25 1.41
N TYR A 242 19.75 12.70 2.43
CA TYR A 242 21.20 12.90 2.33
C TYR A 242 21.93 11.58 2.03
N GLU A 243 21.71 10.53 2.81
CA GLU A 243 22.38 9.25 2.61
C GLU A 243 21.91 8.56 1.31
N LEU A 244 20.63 8.63 0.96
CA LEU A 244 20.13 8.11 -0.31
C LEU A 244 20.79 8.82 -1.50
N SER A 245 20.87 10.15 -1.46
CA SER A 245 21.51 10.94 -2.51
C SER A 245 23.00 10.64 -2.64
N ARG A 246 23.68 10.40 -1.52
CA ARG A 246 25.08 9.98 -1.49
C ARG A 246 25.26 8.58 -2.10
N GLU A 247 24.41 7.63 -1.77
CA GLU A 247 24.45 6.26 -2.31
C GLU A 247 24.18 6.24 -3.83
N LYS A 248 23.22 7.07 -4.31
CA LYS A 248 22.87 7.14 -5.74
C LYS A 248 23.80 8.06 -6.56
N GLY A 249 24.69 8.85 -5.91
CA GLY A 249 25.62 9.74 -6.58
C GLY A 249 25.01 11.03 -7.16
N HIS A 250 23.73 11.29 -6.89
CA HIS A 250 23.02 12.52 -7.29
C HIS A 250 21.92 12.85 -6.28
N PHE A 251 21.49 14.12 -6.25
CA PHE A 251 20.38 14.50 -5.38
C PHE A 251 19.10 13.76 -5.77
N THR A 252 18.52 13.02 -4.82
CA THR A 252 17.24 12.32 -5.02
C THR A 252 16.47 12.20 -3.71
N THR A 253 15.16 12.28 -3.81
CA THR A 253 14.21 11.96 -2.72
C THR A 253 13.59 10.57 -2.89
N GLY A 254 14.08 9.80 -3.86
CA GLY A 254 13.59 8.50 -4.30
C GLY A 254 13.21 8.51 -5.78
N GLU A 255 13.31 7.35 -6.41
CA GLU A 255 13.07 7.14 -7.84
C GLU A 255 11.65 6.58 -8.13
N ALA A 256 10.83 6.34 -7.10
CA ALA A 256 9.55 5.64 -7.24
C ALA A 256 8.60 6.29 -8.26
N ALA A 257 8.47 7.63 -8.24
CA ALA A 257 7.60 8.34 -9.19
C ALA A 257 8.12 8.21 -10.62
N LYS A 258 9.44 8.38 -10.82
CA LYS A 258 10.13 8.26 -12.10
C LYS A 258 9.98 6.86 -12.69
N LEU A 259 10.26 5.83 -11.90
CA LEU A 259 10.20 4.43 -12.35
C LEU A 259 8.76 4.02 -12.71
N ASN A 260 7.80 4.31 -11.83
CA ASN A 260 6.40 3.99 -12.12
C ASN A 260 5.90 4.74 -13.36
N TYR A 261 6.25 6.01 -13.54
CA TYR A 261 5.88 6.75 -14.74
C TYR A 261 6.50 6.13 -16.01
N ALA A 262 7.78 5.77 -15.96
CA ALA A 262 8.46 5.12 -17.08
C ALA A 262 7.81 3.78 -17.44
N TRP A 263 7.51 2.96 -16.46
CA TRP A 263 6.90 1.63 -16.68
C TRP A 263 5.49 1.71 -17.22
N HIS A 264 4.65 2.54 -16.60
CA HIS A 264 3.21 2.57 -16.89
C HIS A 264 2.83 3.52 -18.02
N GLU A 265 3.59 4.61 -18.21
CA GLU A 265 3.25 5.67 -19.17
C GLU A 265 4.19 5.71 -20.37
N ASN A 266 5.47 5.40 -20.20
CA ASN A 266 6.43 5.41 -21.29
C ASN A 266 6.73 4.00 -21.85
N GLY A 267 6.17 2.93 -21.26
CA GLY A 267 6.36 1.56 -21.73
C GLY A 267 7.77 1.00 -21.51
N ALA A 268 8.50 1.50 -20.51
CA ALA A 268 9.78 0.94 -20.14
C ALA A 268 9.62 -0.50 -19.63
N PRO A 269 10.54 -1.42 -19.92
CA PRO A 269 10.52 -2.77 -19.35
C PRO A 269 10.66 -2.73 -17.83
N PHE A 270 9.90 -3.54 -17.10
CA PHE A 270 10.01 -3.68 -15.65
C PHE A 270 11.35 -4.30 -15.24
N THR A 271 11.81 -5.29 -16.00
CA THR A 271 13.05 -6.03 -15.79
C THR A 271 13.80 -6.16 -17.12
N HIS A 272 15.10 -6.51 -17.04
CA HIS A 272 15.94 -6.84 -18.20
C HIS A 272 16.01 -5.76 -19.29
N TRP A 273 15.95 -4.50 -18.90
CA TRP A 273 16.15 -3.44 -19.87
C TRP A 273 17.56 -3.52 -20.49
N GLN A 274 17.61 -3.66 -21.83
CA GLN A 274 18.83 -3.87 -22.60
C GLN A 274 18.98 -2.76 -23.64
N GLY A 275 20.23 -2.32 -23.85
CA GLY A 275 20.58 -1.40 -24.92
C GLY A 275 20.03 -0.01 -24.73
N GLU A 276 19.73 0.65 -25.87
CA GLU A 276 19.20 2.00 -25.92
C GLU A 276 17.83 2.01 -26.55
N ILE A 277 16.87 2.67 -25.89
CA ILE A 277 15.55 2.96 -26.43
C ILE A 277 15.50 4.48 -26.64
N ALA A 278 15.28 4.92 -27.89
CA ALA A 278 15.44 6.30 -28.33
C ALA A 278 14.77 7.35 -27.43
N HIS A 279 13.58 7.04 -26.89
CA HIS A 279 12.82 7.94 -26.01
C HIS A 279 12.99 7.68 -24.50
N LEU A 280 13.69 6.60 -24.10
CA LEU A 280 13.85 6.21 -22.70
C LEU A 280 15.29 6.30 -22.20
N GLY A 281 16.26 6.46 -23.11
CA GLY A 281 17.69 6.47 -22.76
C GLY A 281 18.36 5.11 -22.93
N LYS A 282 19.51 4.94 -22.29
CA LYS A 282 20.37 3.76 -22.40
C LYS A 282 20.55 3.12 -21.03
N ALA A 283 20.38 1.79 -20.96
CA ALA A 283 20.63 1.03 -19.74
C ALA A 283 22.10 1.20 -19.28
N GLU A 284 22.30 1.71 -18.07
CA GLU A 284 23.61 1.84 -17.43
C GLU A 284 24.05 0.54 -16.76
N HIS A 285 23.10 -0.20 -16.21
CA HIS A 285 23.33 -1.44 -15.47
C HIS A 285 22.47 -2.58 -16.03
N PRO A 286 22.63 -2.97 -17.32
CA PRO A 286 21.85 -4.05 -17.90
C PRO A 286 22.18 -5.38 -17.22
N THR A 287 21.20 -6.25 -17.08
CA THR A 287 21.43 -7.64 -16.73
C THR A 287 22.33 -8.29 -17.80
N ARG A 288 23.26 -9.17 -17.38
CA ARG A 288 24.16 -9.83 -18.32
C ARG A 288 23.40 -10.86 -19.15
N LYS A 289 23.35 -10.66 -20.46
CA LYS A 289 22.75 -11.60 -21.39
C LYS A 289 23.68 -12.79 -21.60
N LEU A 290 23.23 -13.98 -21.25
CA LEU A 290 23.97 -15.23 -21.39
C LEU A 290 23.67 -15.95 -22.71
N PHE A 291 22.42 -15.89 -23.17
CA PHE A 291 21.92 -16.57 -24.36
C PHE A 291 20.96 -15.65 -25.12
N SER A 292 20.87 -15.84 -26.43
CA SER A 292 20.03 -14.98 -27.31
C SER A 292 18.75 -15.66 -27.78
N SER A 293 18.68 -16.99 -27.73
CA SER A 293 17.47 -17.76 -28.08
C SER A 293 17.53 -19.14 -27.40
N PRO A 294 16.76 -19.37 -26.31
CA PRO A 294 15.95 -18.37 -25.58
C PRO A 294 16.79 -17.26 -24.97
N LEU A 295 16.19 -16.11 -24.66
CA LEU A 295 16.85 -15.08 -23.87
C LEU A 295 17.10 -15.60 -22.46
N ILE A 296 18.35 -15.49 -21.97
CA ILE A 296 18.74 -15.87 -20.62
C ILE A 296 19.55 -14.75 -20.03
N TYR A 297 19.21 -14.36 -18.81
CA TYR A 297 19.85 -13.26 -18.12
C TYR A 297 20.47 -13.69 -16.80
N GLU A 298 21.64 -13.14 -16.48
CA GLU A 298 22.31 -13.26 -15.20
C GLU A 298 22.32 -11.91 -14.47
N PHE A 299 22.11 -11.98 -13.18
CA PHE A 299 22.25 -10.84 -12.27
C PHE A 299 23.67 -10.83 -11.72
N ALA A 300 24.63 -10.44 -12.57
CA ALA A 300 26.04 -10.62 -12.27
C ALA A 300 26.47 -9.89 -10.99
N ARG A 301 26.11 -8.62 -10.86
CA ARG A 301 26.27 -7.78 -9.66
C ARG A 301 25.43 -6.50 -9.81
N PRO A 302 24.91 -5.93 -8.69
CA PRO A 302 24.88 -6.52 -7.34
C PRO A 302 23.84 -7.63 -7.24
N VAL A 303 24.19 -8.74 -6.59
CA VAL A 303 23.25 -9.81 -6.28
C VAL A 303 22.80 -9.60 -4.83
N ARG A 304 21.71 -8.88 -4.65
CA ARG A 304 21.07 -8.61 -3.36
C ARG A 304 19.58 -8.93 -3.43
N GLY A 305 19.03 -9.36 -2.31
CA GLY A 305 17.64 -9.78 -2.21
C GLY A 305 17.40 -11.18 -2.79
N THR A 306 16.21 -11.65 -2.57
CA THR A 306 15.73 -12.93 -3.12
C THR A 306 15.68 -12.88 -4.65
N TYR A 307 15.17 -11.75 -5.21
CA TYR A 307 15.12 -11.48 -6.64
C TYR A 307 15.73 -10.11 -6.94
N PRO A 308 17.00 -10.05 -7.36
CA PRO A 308 17.77 -8.82 -7.46
C PRO A 308 17.15 -7.72 -8.34
N PRO A 309 16.56 -7.99 -9.52
CA PRO A 309 15.95 -6.94 -10.34
C PRO A 309 14.79 -6.22 -9.65
N TRP A 310 14.07 -6.87 -8.75
CA TRP A 310 12.96 -6.27 -8.00
C TRP A 310 13.34 -5.81 -6.58
N TYR A 311 14.50 -6.26 -6.08
CA TYR A 311 15.06 -5.76 -4.83
C TYR A 311 15.49 -4.28 -4.96
N ASP A 312 16.24 -3.92 -5.99
CA ASP A 312 16.60 -2.53 -6.30
C ASP A 312 16.36 -2.18 -7.78
N PRO A 313 15.08 -1.98 -8.17
CA PRO A 313 14.77 -1.60 -9.54
C PRO A 313 15.42 -0.29 -9.98
N SER A 314 15.72 0.63 -9.05
CA SER A 314 16.39 1.90 -9.37
C SER A 314 17.81 1.70 -9.88
N TYR A 315 18.51 0.67 -9.44
CA TYR A 315 19.81 0.29 -9.96
C TYR A 315 19.71 -0.27 -11.39
N TRP A 316 18.84 -1.27 -11.60
CA TRP A 316 18.70 -1.95 -12.89
C TRP A 316 18.06 -1.07 -13.98
N ASN A 317 17.35 -0.02 -13.59
CA ASN A 317 16.82 1.02 -14.49
C ASN A 317 17.68 2.29 -14.50
N GLY A 318 18.95 2.21 -14.09
CA GLY A 318 19.91 3.30 -14.23
C GLY A 318 20.04 3.76 -15.70
N GLY A 319 20.10 5.06 -15.92
CA GLY A 319 20.09 5.69 -17.25
C GLY A 319 18.71 5.95 -17.85
N LEU A 320 17.64 5.52 -17.17
CA LEU A 320 16.28 5.76 -17.61
C LEU A 320 15.93 7.25 -17.60
N ARG A 321 15.37 7.73 -18.72
CA ARG A 321 14.89 9.10 -18.89
C ARG A 321 13.39 9.08 -19.11
N VAL A 322 12.67 9.82 -18.28
CA VAL A 322 11.21 9.98 -18.41
C VAL A 322 10.94 11.09 -19.41
N GLN A 323 10.04 10.86 -20.36
CA GLN A 323 9.56 11.87 -21.28
C GLN A 323 8.07 12.11 -21.07
N PHE A 324 7.69 13.37 -20.99
CA PHE A 324 6.29 13.76 -20.96
C PHE A 324 5.75 13.85 -22.40
N GLU A 325 4.82 12.98 -22.72
CA GLU A 325 4.07 13.00 -23.96
C GLU A 325 2.57 13.18 -23.66
N LEU A 326 2.01 14.29 -24.10
CA LEU A 326 0.62 14.63 -23.78
C LEU A 326 -0.37 13.54 -24.24
N GLY A 327 -0.12 12.90 -25.41
CA GLY A 327 -0.97 11.82 -25.90
C GLY A 327 -0.97 10.59 -25.00
N ASN A 328 0.20 10.18 -24.51
CA ASN A 328 0.34 9.07 -23.56
C ASN A 328 -0.32 9.43 -22.22
N GLN A 329 -0.07 10.63 -21.71
CA GLN A 329 -0.66 11.11 -20.46
C GLN A 329 -2.18 11.16 -20.50
N LEU A 330 -2.78 11.59 -21.62
CA LEU A 330 -4.24 11.60 -21.77
C LEU A 330 -4.82 10.18 -21.82
N ARG A 331 -4.15 9.24 -22.50
CA ARG A 331 -4.55 7.82 -22.50
C ARG A 331 -4.49 7.21 -21.10
N ALA A 332 -3.41 7.50 -20.38
CA ALA A 332 -3.24 7.09 -19.00
C ALA A 332 -4.33 7.65 -18.07
N LEU A 333 -4.62 8.95 -18.18
CA LEU A 333 -5.70 9.56 -17.40
C LEU A 333 -7.05 8.90 -17.66
N VAL A 334 -7.38 8.55 -18.91
CA VAL A 334 -8.60 7.81 -19.24
C VAL A 334 -8.59 6.41 -18.62
N LYS A 335 -7.48 5.69 -18.71
CA LYS A 335 -7.30 4.38 -18.08
C LYS A 335 -7.48 4.47 -16.55
N HIS A 336 -6.85 5.44 -15.93
CA HIS A 336 -6.93 5.65 -14.49
C HIS A 336 -8.31 6.13 -14.06
N LEU A 337 -8.97 6.98 -14.84
CA LEU A 337 -10.36 7.35 -14.61
C LEU A 337 -11.28 6.12 -14.60
N ASN A 338 -11.10 5.18 -15.53
CA ASN A 338 -11.86 3.93 -15.53
C ASN A 338 -11.58 3.10 -14.27
N THR A 339 -10.34 3.08 -13.77
CA THR A 339 -9.99 2.44 -12.50
C THR A 339 -10.71 3.12 -11.33
N TYR A 340 -10.67 4.45 -11.26
CA TYR A 340 -11.40 5.21 -10.23
C TYR A 340 -12.91 4.98 -10.30
N LEU A 341 -13.50 4.95 -11.48
CA LEU A 341 -14.92 4.67 -11.66
C LEU A 341 -15.29 3.25 -11.20
N ARG A 342 -14.44 2.26 -11.49
CA ARG A 342 -14.61 0.89 -11.00
C ARG A 342 -14.53 0.82 -9.48
N ASP A 343 -13.52 1.47 -8.89
CA ASP A 343 -13.32 1.50 -7.45
C ASP A 343 -14.43 2.29 -6.74
N LEU A 344 -14.93 3.36 -7.36
CA LEU A 344 -16.09 4.09 -6.89
C LEU A 344 -17.38 3.24 -7.03
N TRP A 345 -17.51 2.48 -8.13
CA TRP A 345 -18.65 1.57 -8.32
C TRP A 345 -18.67 0.45 -7.27
N SER A 346 -17.52 -0.01 -6.80
CA SER A 346 -17.46 -0.95 -5.67
C SER A 346 -18.06 -0.36 -4.38
N GLN A 347 -18.13 0.97 -4.29
CA GLN A 347 -18.71 1.74 -3.19
C GLN A 347 -20.18 2.13 -3.45
N ASN A 348 -20.90 1.40 -4.32
CA ASN A 348 -22.26 1.70 -4.77
C ASN A 348 -23.26 1.92 -3.63
N VAL A 349 -23.12 1.18 -2.53
CA VAL A 349 -23.95 1.33 -1.32
C VAL A 349 -23.77 2.73 -0.72
N LEU A 350 -22.53 3.21 -0.61
CA LEU A 350 -22.23 4.55 -0.07
C LEU A 350 -22.78 5.64 -0.99
N ILE A 351 -22.57 5.47 -2.31
CA ILE A 351 -23.08 6.40 -3.33
C ILE A 351 -24.61 6.45 -3.27
N ALA A 352 -25.28 5.32 -3.28
CA ALA A 352 -26.74 5.25 -3.21
C ALA A 352 -27.28 5.92 -1.93
N CYS A 353 -26.68 5.65 -0.78
CA CYS A 353 -27.05 6.30 0.47
C CYS A 353 -26.88 7.82 0.41
N CYS A 354 -25.77 8.31 -0.12
CA CYS A 354 -25.54 9.74 -0.27
C CYS A 354 -26.51 10.39 -1.25
N LEU A 355 -26.80 9.76 -2.38
CA LEU A 355 -27.78 10.26 -3.35
C LEU A 355 -29.17 10.39 -2.73
N VAL A 356 -29.61 9.37 -1.98
CA VAL A 356 -30.89 9.41 -1.26
C VAL A 356 -30.90 10.55 -0.22
N LEU A 357 -29.83 10.70 0.56
CA LEU A 357 -29.73 11.74 1.57
C LEU A 357 -29.70 13.15 0.96
N VAL A 358 -29.03 13.32 -0.20
CA VAL A 358 -29.02 14.57 -0.95
C VAL A 358 -30.39 14.86 -1.58
N ALA A 359 -31.04 13.85 -2.15
CA ALA A 359 -32.39 14.00 -2.74
C ALA A 359 -33.46 14.41 -1.71
N LEU A 360 -33.29 14.00 -0.45
CA LEU A 360 -34.18 14.37 0.65
C LEU A 360 -33.94 15.81 1.16
N ARG A 361 -32.84 16.42 0.80
CA ARG A 361 -32.51 17.82 1.10
C ARG A 361 -33.03 18.69 -0.05
N GLN A 362 -34.05 19.47 0.20
CA GLN A 362 -34.78 20.25 -0.81
C GLN A 362 -33.97 21.35 -1.50
N ASP A 363 -32.80 21.74 -0.96
CA ASP A 363 -31.95 22.80 -1.51
C ASP A 363 -30.49 22.32 -1.65
N ILE A 364 -29.94 22.39 -2.86
CA ILE A 364 -28.57 21.96 -3.19
C ILE A 364 -27.52 23.05 -2.92
N ARG A 365 -27.89 24.33 -3.01
CA ARG A 365 -26.94 25.45 -2.85
C ARG A 365 -26.23 25.47 -1.50
N PRO A 366 -26.90 25.26 -0.34
CA PRO A 366 -26.24 25.15 0.94
C PRO A 366 -25.28 23.96 1.03
N ILE A 367 -25.57 22.84 0.31
CA ILE A 367 -24.70 21.66 0.31
C ILE A 367 -23.33 22.01 -0.27
N LEU A 368 -23.30 22.67 -1.43
CA LEU A 368 -22.05 23.07 -2.08
C LEU A 368 -21.25 24.02 -1.20
N HIS A 369 -21.91 25.03 -0.61
CA HIS A 369 -21.26 25.96 0.30
C HIS A 369 -20.67 25.24 1.53
N ASP A 370 -21.43 24.33 2.14
CA ASP A 370 -20.98 23.55 3.29
C ASP A 370 -19.81 22.62 2.92
N PHE A 371 -19.86 21.95 1.74
CA PHE A 371 -18.77 21.12 1.24
C PHE A 371 -17.50 21.94 1.06
N LEU A 372 -17.61 23.11 0.44
CA LEU A 372 -16.47 24.02 0.29
C LEU A 372 -15.97 24.55 1.64
N SER A 373 -16.83 24.68 2.64
CA SER A 373 -16.41 25.14 3.98
C SER A 373 -15.53 24.15 4.74
N VAL A 374 -15.60 22.86 4.41
CA VAL A 374 -14.79 21.79 5.01
C VAL A 374 -13.65 21.32 4.07
N TRP A 375 -13.21 22.19 3.16
CA TRP A 375 -12.19 21.91 2.15
C TRP A 375 -10.88 21.33 2.72
N TYR A 376 -10.47 21.72 3.91
CA TYR A 376 -9.28 21.22 4.60
C TYR A 376 -9.36 19.71 4.93
N LEU A 377 -10.54 19.11 4.88
CA LEU A 377 -10.77 17.69 5.09
C LEU A 377 -10.68 16.88 3.77
N TRP A 378 -11.28 17.38 2.69
CA TRP A 378 -11.31 16.66 1.41
C TRP A 378 -10.16 17.02 0.47
N LEU A 379 -9.52 18.19 0.62
CA LEU A 379 -8.42 18.62 -0.27
C LEU A 379 -7.24 17.62 -0.29
N PRO A 380 -6.77 17.07 0.85
CA PRO A 380 -5.72 16.04 0.83
C PRO A 380 -6.13 14.77 0.06
N ALA A 381 -7.41 14.39 0.10
CA ALA A 381 -7.92 13.26 -0.65
C ALA A 381 -7.92 13.53 -2.16
N VAL A 382 -8.43 14.68 -2.58
CA VAL A 382 -8.45 15.09 -4.00
C VAL A 382 -7.03 15.22 -4.55
N ALA A 383 -6.11 15.80 -3.77
CA ALA A 383 -4.70 15.89 -4.16
C ALA A 383 -4.05 14.50 -4.33
N ALA A 384 -4.35 13.57 -3.44
CA ALA A 384 -3.87 12.20 -3.57
C ALA A 384 -4.44 11.50 -4.81
N PHE A 385 -5.75 11.62 -5.06
CA PHE A 385 -6.37 11.10 -6.29
C PHE A 385 -5.73 11.70 -7.55
N ALA A 386 -5.44 13.01 -7.55
CA ALA A 386 -4.77 13.64 -8.67
C ALA A 386 -3.34 13.09 -8.86
N LEU A 387 -2.54 13.00 -7.80
CA LEU A 387 -1.15 12.51 -7.86
C LEU A 387 -1.06 11.06 -8.34
N TYR A 388 -1.89 10.17 -7.78
CA TYR A 388 -1.92 8.78 -8.23
C TYR A 388 -2.50 8.65 -9.65
N GLY A 389 -3.51 9.45 -10.00
CA GLY A 389 -4.09 9.47 -11.34
C GLY A 389 -3.11 9.89 -12.44
N LEU A 390 -2.06 10.63 -12.11
CA LEU A 390 -1.00 11.01 -13.05
C LEU A 390 -0.02 9.88 -13.36
N VAL A 391 0.11 8.88 -12.47
CA VAL A 391 1.17 7.86 -12.57
C VAL A 391 0.61 6.44 -12.58
N TRP A 392 -0.04 6.02 -11.49
CA TRP A 392 -0.59 4.67 -11.36
C TRP A 392 -1.59 4.59 -10.21
N VAL A 393 -2.74 3.96 -10.45
CA VAL A 393 -3.84 3.84 -9.48
C VAL A 393 -4.04 2.40 -9.08
N GLU A 394 -3.92 2.14 -7.77
CA GLU A 394 -4.36 0.89 -7.14
C GLU A 394 -5.25 1.20 -5.94
N TYR A 395 -6.24 0.35 -5.68
CA TYR A 395 -7.18 0.52 -4.57
C TYR A 395 -6.46 0.71 -3.23
N ARG A 396 -5.42 -0.08 -2.95
CA ARG A 396 -4.62 0.01 -1.72
C ARG A 396 -3.96 1.38 -1.50
N TYR A 397 -3.65 2.12 -2.59
CA TYR A 397 -3.01 3.44 -2.50
C TYR A 397 -3.98 4.54 -2.09
N ILE A 398 -5.27 4.38 -2.41
CA ILE A 398 -6.28 5.42 -2.31
C ILE A 398 -7.35 5.16 -1.26
N ALA A 399 -7.37 3.98 -0.64
CA ALA A 399 -8.37 3.57 0.35
C ALA A 399 -8.55 4.58 1.50
N GLN A 400 -7.44 5.02 2.12
CA GLN A 400 -7.46 6.01 3.20
C GLN A 400 -7.97 7.40 2.75
N PHE A 401 -7.73 7.76 1.50
CA PHE A 401 -8.19 9.03 0.95
C PHE A 401 -9.68 9.00 0.60
N PHE A 402 -10.23 7.85 0.21
CA PHE A 402 -11.67 7.67 0.12
C PHE A 402 -12.34 7.87 1.49
N VAL A 403 -11.74 7.37 2.57
CA VAL A 403 -12.29 7.59 3.92
C VAL A 403 -12.31 9.09 4.29
N LEU A 404 -11.25 9.84 3.96
CA LEU A 404 -11.23 11.31 4.16
C LEU A 404 -12.33 11.99 3.34
N PHE A 405 -12.50 11.60 2.08
CA PHE A 405 -13.53 12.14 1.21
C PHE A 405 -14.94 11.84 1.74
N TRP A 406 -15.23 10.60 2.12
CA TRP A 406 -16.52 10.22 2.71
C TRP A 406 -16.76 10.89 4.06
N ALA A 407 -15.72 11.10 4.86
CA ALA A 407 -15.82 11.87 6.10
C ALA A 407 -16.30 13.29 5.82
N ALA A 408 -15.77 13.98 4.80
CA ALA A 408 -16.24 15.29 4.40
C ALA A 408 -17.70 15.24 3.94
N VAL A 409 -18.09 14.30 3.10
CA VAL A 409 -19.47 14.12 2.62
C VAL A 409 -20.43 13.88 3.78
N LEU A 410 -20.09 13.04 4.75
CA LEU A 410 -20.95 12.75 5.91
C LEU A 410 -21.16 13.96 6.83
N THR A 411 -20.20 14.89 6.89
CA THR A 411 -20.41 16.13 7.65
C THR A 411 -21.51 17.03 7.09
N LEU A 412 -21.96 16.78 5.86
CA LEU A 412 -23.00 17.57 5.17
C LEU A 412 -24.42 17.02 5.39
N VAL A 413 -24.54 15.82 5.96
CA VAL A 413 -25.83 15.14 6.09
C VAL A 413 -26.67 15.80 7.18
N ARG A 414 -27.64 16.64 6.73
CA ARG A 414 -28.63 17.33 7.57
C ARG A 414 -29.94 17.34 6.82
N LEU A 415 -30.98 16.83 7.40
CA LEU A 415 -32.32 16.78 6.82
C LEU A 415 -33.27 17.73 7.53
N PRO A 416 -34.27 18.29 6.83
CA PRO A 416 -35.32 19.10 7.47
C PRO A 416 -35.99 18.32 8.59
N ALA A 417 -36.40 19.04 9.65
CA ALA A 417 -37.04 18.41 10.82
C ALA A 417 -38.48 18.02 10.57
N HIS A 418 -38.66 16.92 9.92
CA HIS A 418 -39.94 16.24 9.85
C HIS A 418 -39.86 14.95 10.67
N ASN A 419 -40.98 14.54 11.25
CA ASN A 419 -41.04 13.30 12.06
C ASN A 419 -40.52 12.05 11.31
N HIS A 420 -40.54 12.08 9.99
CA HIS A 420 -40.03 11.00 9.11
C HIS A 420 -38.53 11.08 8.87
N SER A 421 -37.90 12.26 8.87
CA SER A 421 -36.49 12.42 8.51
C SER A 421 -35.53 11.64 9.42
N ARG A 422 -35.80 11.61 10.71
CA ARG A 422 -34.99 10.86 11.67
C ARG A 422 -35.14 9.34 11.49
N ARG A 423 -36.35 8.87 11.19
CA ARG A 423 -36.57 7.45 10.86
C ARG A 423 -35.86 7.06 9.57
N THR A 424 -35.90 7.94 8.57
CA THR A 424 -35.22 7.76 7.29
C THR A 424 -33.70 7.69 7.45
N ILE A 425 -33.08 8.63 8.17
CA ILE A 425 -31.61 8.58 8.43
C ILE A 425 -31.25 7.26 9.10
N ARG A 426 -32.00 6.86 10.13
CA ARG A 426 -31.76 5.61 10.85
C ARG A 426 -31.92 4.39 9.93
N ALA A 427 -32.96 4.35 9.12
CA ALA A 427 -33.19 3.25 8.18
C ALA A 427 -32.07 3.15 7.14
N ILE A 428 -31.68 4.28 6.52
CA ILE A 428 -30.58 4.33 5.55
C ILE A 428 -29.28 3.86 6.21
N THR A 429 -28.97 4.32 7.42
CA THR A 429 -27.75 3.92 8.14
C THR A 429 -27.76 2.42 8.41
N ILE A 430 -28.87 1.85 8.89
CA ILE A 430 -28.98 0.40 9.16
C ILE A 430 -28.80 -0.40 7.87
N VAL A 431 -29.48 -0.01 6.80
CA VAL A 431 -29.39 -0.69 5.50
C VAL A 431 -27.96 -0.58 4.94
N ALA A 432 -27.34 0.61 4.99
CA ALA A 432 -25.99 0.80 4.51
C ALA A 432 -24.97 -0.05 5.29
N VAL A 433 -25.02 -0.01 6.63
CA VAL A 433 -24.12 -0.80 7.47
C VAL A 433 -24.33 -2.29 7.22
N PHE A 434 -25.58 -2.75 7.08
CA PHE A 434 -25.90 -4.14 6.77
C PHE A 434 -25.33 -4.59 5.41
N LEU A 435 -25.57 -3.81 4.34
CA LEU A 435 -25.06 -4.12 3.01
C LEU A 435 -23.54 -4.09 2.94
N LEU A 436 -22.89 -3.09 3.58
CA LEU A 436 -21.45 -3.04 3.69
C LEU A 436 -20.89 -4.24 4.47
N THR A 437 -21.56 -4.68 5.53
CA THR A 437 -21.17 -5.87 6.30
C THR A 437 -21.24 -7.14 5.43
N ILE A 438 -22.26 -7.27 4.58
CA ILE A 438 -22.34 -8.38 3.62
C ILE A 438 -21.18 -8.32 2.62
N GLN A 439 -20.91 -7.14 2.02
CA GLN A 439 -19.79 -6.98 1.09
C GLN A 439 -18.44 -7.30 1.75
N ILE A 440 -18.23 -6.81 2.98
CA ILE A 440 -17.05 -7.13 3.77
C ILE A 440 -16.94 -8.64 3.97
N GLY A 441 -18.03 -9.29 4.41
CA GLY A 441 -18.04 -10.73 4.68
C GLY A 441 -17.75 -11.57 3.43
N THR A 442 -18.33 -11.24 2.29
CA THR A 442 -18.09 -11.97 1.02
C THR A 442 -16.67 -11.81 0.52
N ASN A 443 -16.12 -10.59 0.58
CA ASN A 443 -14.73 -10.34 0.20
C ASN A 443 -13.76 -11.07 1.14
N LEU A 444 -14.05 -11.05 2.44
CA LEU A 444 -13.26 -11.72 3.45
C LEU A 444 -13.15 -13.22 3.22
N VAL A 445 -14.28 -13.89 3.00
CA VAL A 445 -14.30 -15.34 2.75
C VAL A 445 -13.47 -15.69 1.52
N ARG A 446 -13.58 -14.90 0.45
CA ARG A 446 -12.78 -15.08 -0.77
C ARG A 446 -11.29 -14.91 -0.48
N GLU A 447 -10.89 -13.80 0.15
CA GLU A 447 -9.49 -13.52 0.49
C GLU A 447 -8.89 -14.61 1.41
N CYS A 448 -9.65 -15.07 2.41
CA CYS A 448 -9.19 -16.16 3.28
C CYS A 448 -8.98 -17.48 2.51
N ILE A 449 -9.87 -17.83 1.59
CA ILE A 449 -9.75 -19.07 0.82
C ILE A 449 -8.58 -18.99 -0.15
N ASP A 450 -8.51 -17.91 -0.93
CA ASP A 450 -7.48 -17.73 -1.96
C ASP A 450 -6.09 -17.52 -1.33
N GLY A 451 -6.01 -16.70 -0.27
CA GLY A 451 -4.79 -16.46 0.48
C GLY A 451 -4.23 -17.74 1.12
N HIS A 452 -5.10 -18.53 1.75
CA HIS A 452 -4.69 -19.80 2.36
C HIS A 452 -4.16 -20.80 1.33
N ARG A 453 -4.81 -20.93 0.18
CA ARG A 453 -4.34 -21.81 -0.91
C ARG A 453 -2.97 -21.38 -1.42
N ALA A 454 -2.80 -20.08 -1.68
CA ALA A 454 -1.53 -19.56 -2.18
C ALA A 454 -0.40 -19.70 -1.13
N ALA A 455 -0.69 -19.42 0.14
CA ALA A 455 0.28 -19.57 1.23
C ALA A 455 0.68 -21.03 1.44
N SER A 456 -0.27 -21.96 1.40
CA SER A 456 0.00 -23.41 1.50
C SER A 456 0.89 -23.87 0.36
N LEU A 457 0.59 -23.48 -0.88
CA LEU A 457 1.41 -23.83 -2.03
C LEU A 457 2.85 -23.31 -1.91
N GLN A 458 3.03 -22.04 -1.48
CA GLN A 458 4.36 -21.47 -1.27
C GLN A 458 5.15 -22.23 -0.20
N MET A 459 4.48 -22.65 0.88
CA MET A 459 5.10 -23.43 1.95
C MET A 459 5.47 -24.84 1.46
N ASP A 460 4.56 -25.52 0.77
CA ASP A 460 4.80 -26.87 0.22
C ASP A 460 6.00 -26.87 -0.74
N ILE A 461 6.13 -25.82 -1.57
CA ILE A 461 7.30 -25.66 -2.45
C ILE A 461 8.57 -25.47 -1.63
N ALA A 462 8.58 -24.57 -0.66
CA ALA A 462 9.76 -24.27 0.13
C ALA A 462 10.22 -25.48 0.96
N GLU A 463 9.30 -26.21 1.59
CA GLU A 463 9.58 -27.44 2.34
C GLU A 463 10.04 -28.58 1.41
N GLY A 464 9.39 -28.73 0.25
CA GLY A 464 9.78 -29.72 -0.74
C GLY A 464 11.19 -29.48 -1.30
N LEU A 465 11.58 -28.22 -1.54
CA LEU A 465 12.96 -27.87 -1.92
C LEU A 465 13.95 -28.23 -0.81
N ALA A 466 13.64 -27.90 0.44
CA ALA A 466 14.48 -28.26 1.58
C ALA A 466 14.63 -29.78 1.73
N ALA A 467 13.54 -30.55 1.54
CA ALA A 467 13.56 -32.01 1.57
C ALA A 467 14.44 -32.62 0.45
N GLN A 468 14.56 -31.94 -0.69
CA GLN A 468 15.46 -32.31 -1.77
C GLN A 468 16.88 -31.77 -1.59
N GLY A 469 17.20 -31.20 -0.40
CA GLY A 469 18.56 -30.79 -0.05
C GLY A 469 18.94 -29.39 -0.57
N VAL A 470 18.00 -28.58 -1.05
CA VAL A 470 18.24 -27.17 -1.36
C VAL A 470 18.33 -26.40 -0.04
N ARG A 471 19.43 -25.67 0.19
CA ARG A 471 19.74 -25.05 1.49
C ARG A 471 19.43 -23.55 1.51
N PRO A 472 19.10 -22.98 2.68
CA PRO A 472 19.02 -21.54 2.85
C PRO A 472 20.32 -20.83 2.41
N GLY A 473 20.19 -19.75 1.64
CA GLY A 473 21.31 -19.02 1.05
C GLY A 473 21.82 -19.60 -0.27
N GLU A 474 21.26 -20.72 -0.73
CA GLU A 474 21.68 -21.33 -1.98
C GLU A 474 21.33 -20.45 -3.18
N ARG A 475 22.27 -20.37 -4.12
CA ARG A 475 22.11 -19.60 -5.36
C ARG A 475 21.40 -20.49 -6.39
N VAL A 476 20.32 -19.97 -6.94
CA VAL A 476 19.46 -20.73 -7.86
C VAL A 476 19.24 -19.97 -9.16
N THR A 477 18.88 -20.72 -10.19
CA THR A 477 18.42 -20.17 -11.47
C THR A 477 16.97 -20.55 -11.67
N LEU A 478 16.20 -19.71 -12.35
CA LEU A 478 14.77 -19.91 -12.56
C LEU A 478 14.43 -19.99 -14.03
N ILE A 479 13.45 -20.82 -14.37
CA ILE A 479 12.68 -20.71 -15.60
C ILE A 479 11.35 -20.09 -15.20
N ASP A 480 10.91 -19.08 -15.94
CA ASP A 480 9.61 -18.47 -15.67
C ASP A 480 9.58 -17.81 -14.26
N ALA A 481 10.55 -16.91 -14.03
CA ALA A 481 10.53 -16.11 -12.83
C ALA A 481 9.38 -15.10 -12.89
N ASP A 482 8.30 -15.41 -12.19
CA ASP A 482 7.31 -14.40 -11.86
C ASP A 482 7.86 -13.52 -10.74
N LEU A 483 7.61 -12.21 -10.83
CA LEU A 483 7.90 -11.25 -9.76
C LEU A 483 7.30 -11.66 -8.39
N GLY A 484 6.39 -12.65 -8.38
CA GLY A 484 5.68 -13.15 -7.21
C GLY A 484 6.42 -14.13 -6.28
N ALA A 485 7.70 -14.18 -6.31
CA ALA A 485 8.64 -15.15 -5.69
C ALA A 485 8.57 -15.40 -4.17
N GLY A 486 7.37 -15.54 -3.58
CA GLY A 486 7.22 -15.74 -2.14
C GLY A 486 7.86 -17.03 -1.60
N TRP A 487 7.77 -18.13 -2.32
CA TRP A 487 8.40 -19.40 -1.92
C TRP A 487 9.93 -19.35 -1.94
N GLN A 488 10.54 -18.56 -2.85
CA GLN A 488 11.99 -18.34 -2.84
C GLN A 488 12.43 -17.63 -1.56
N LYS A 489 11.63 -16.66 -1.11
CA LYS A 489 11.87 -15.96 0.16
C LYS A 489 11.76 -16.90 1.36
N LEU A 490 10.72 -17.74 1.40
CA LEU A 490 10.54 -18.74 2.45
C LEU A 490 11.71 -19.74 2.50
N ALA A 491 12.15 -20.22 1.36
CA ALA A 491 13.31 -21.12 1.24
C ALA A 491 14.65 -20.37 1.39
N ARG A 492 14.63 -19.02 1.56
CA ARG A 492 15.82 -18.16 1.68
C ARG A 492 16.80 -18.33 0.52
N LEU A 493 16.30 -18.41 -0.70
CA LEU A 493 17.10 -18.57 -1.90
C LEU A 493 17.53 -17.23 -2.48
N VAL A 494 18.60 -17.27 -3.28
CA VAL A 494 19.09 -16.10 -4.02
C VAL A 494 19.06 -16.44 -5.50
N VAL A 495 18.21 -15.77 -6.25
CA VAL A 495 18.11 -15.94 -7.70
C VAL A 495 19.27 -15.22 -8.36
N VAL A 496 20.06 -15.92 -9.16
CA VAL A 496 21.26 -15.38 -9.81
C VAL A 496 21.16 -15.30 -11.33
N ALA A 497 20.26 -16.07 -11.92
CA ALA A 497 19.98 -16.02 -13.36
C ALA A 497 18.56 -16.52 -13.63
N GLU A 498 18.02 -16.14 -14.77
CA GLU A 498 16.70 -16.60 -15.17
C GLU A 498 16.51 -16.71 -16.68
N ILE A 499 15.55 -17.54 -17.04
CA ILE A 499 14.89 -17.59 -18.33
C ILE A 499 13.53 -16.91 -18.13
N PRO A 500 13.27 -15.73 -18.74
CA PRO A 500 12.01 -15.00 -18.56
C PRO A 500 10.78 -15.82 -18.97
N PHE A 501 9.62 -15.43 -18.44
CA PHE A 501 8.32 -16.05 -18.73
C PHE A 501 8.06 -16.18 -20.23
N GLU A 502 8.34 -15.14 -21.01
CA GLU A 502 8.12 -15.10 -22.46
C GLU A 502 8.97 -16.10 -23.23
N GLU A 503 10.10 -16.52 -22.67
CA GLU A 503 11.05 -17.45 -23.29
C GLU A 503 10.86 -18.91 -22.84
N ARG A 504 9.93 -19.16 -21.94
CA ARG A 504 9.65 -20.48 -21.37
C ARG A 504 9.38 -21.55 -22.44
N GLU A 505 8.47 -21.25 -23.37
CA GLU A 505 8.10 -22.19 -24.43
C GLU A 505 9.27 -22.44 -25.40
N THR A 506 10.03 -21.39 -25.73
CA THR A 506 11.25 -21.49 -26.54
C THR A 506 12.25 -22.41 -25.87
N PHE A 507 12.50 -22.28 -24.57
CA PHE A 507 13.41 -23.16 -23.84
C PHE A 507 12.95 -24.63 -23.88
N TRP A 508 11.67 -24.89 -23.60
CA TRP A 508 11.17 -26.27 -23.55
C TRP A 508 11.10 -26.93 -24.93
N SER A 509 11.01 -26.17 -26.00
CA SER A 509 11.02 -26.69 -27.40
C SER A 509 12.42 -27.06 -27.91
N LEU A 510 13.49 -26.67 -27.22
CA LEU A 510 14.85 -27.00 -27.60
C LEU A 510 15.12 -28.50 -27.52
N ASP A 511 16.00 -28.97 -28.37
CA ASP A 511 16.56 -30.33 -28.27
C ASP A 511 17.41 -30.49 -26.98
N ILE A 512 17.68 -31.74 -26.63
CA ILE A 512 18.43 -32.08 -25.41
C ILE A 512 19.84 -31.50 -25.42
N ALA A 513 20.51 -31.47 -26.61
CA ALA A 513 21.88 -30.98 -26.71
C ALA A 513 21.98 -29.49 -26.40
N LYS A 514 21.08 -28.68 -26.95
CA LYS A 514 21.00 -27.25 -26.67
C LYS A 514 20.61 -26.97 -25.22
N ARG A 515 19.66 -27.73 -24.65
CA ARG A 515 19.34 -27.58 -23.22
C ARG A 515 20.54 -27.89 -22.33
N ASN A 516 21.33 -28.92 -22.67
CA ASN A 516 22.55 -29.22 -21.93
C ASN A 516 23.59 -28.09 -22.01
N GLU A 517 23.73 -27.45 -23.18
CA GLU A 517 24.57 -26.26 -23.33
C GLU A 517 24.11 -25.13 -22.38
N ILE A 518 22.79 -24.87 -22.34
CA ILE A 518 22.21 -23.89 -21.44
C ILE A 518 22.47 -24.26 -19.97
N TYR A 519 22.31 -25.53 -19.58
CA TYR A 519 22.60 -25.96 -18.20
C TYR A 519 24.06 -25.69 -17.81
N GLN A 520 25.01 -25.94 -18.72
CA GLN A 520 26.42 -25.62 -18.48
C GLN A 520 26.67 -24.12 -18.33
N VAL A 521 25.98 -23.29 -19.13
CA VAL A 521 26.07 -21.83 -19.03
C VAL A 521 25.48 -21.33 -17.70
N LEU A 522 24.33 -21.87 -17.31
CA LEU A 522 23.69 -21.52 -16.04
C LEU A 522 24.52 -21.96 -14.82
N ALA A 523 25.16 -23.14 -14.88
CA ALA A 523 26.06 -23.60 -13.82
C ALA A 523 27.22 -22.62 -13.56
N LYS A 524 27.75 -21.97 -14.62
CA LYS A 524 28.83 -20.97 -14.51
C LYS A 524 28.39 -19.66 -13.80
N THR A 525 27.11 -19.41 -13.63
CA THR A 525 26.61 -18.26 -12.84
C THR A 525 26.75 -18.51 -11.33
N GLY A 526 27.13 -19.70 -10.93
CA GLY A 526 27.17 -20.14 -9.54
C GLY A 526 25.80 -20.58 -9.01
N GLY A 527 24.80 -20.75 -9.88
CA GLY A 527 23.55 -21.41 -9.54
C GLY A 527 23.74 -22.91 -9.44
N SER A 528 23.31 -23.51 -8.32
CA SER A 528 23.42 -24.95 -8.06
C SER A 528 22.21 -25.74 -8.58
N VAL A 529 21.08 -25.07 -8.72
CA VAL A 529 19.80 -25.67 -9.09
C VAL A 529 19.09 -24.76 -10.08
N LEU A 530 18.54 -25.37 -11.13
CA LEU A 530 17.57 -24.74 -12.02
C LEU A 530 16.18 -25.16 -11.58
N ILE A 531 15.30 -24.21 -11.32
CA ILE A 531 13.94 -24.44 -10.82
C ILE A 531 12.94 -23.99 -11.88
N ALA A 532 12.00 -24.88 -12.21
CA ALA A 532 10.89 -24.59 -13.12
C ALA A 532 9.58 -24.67 -12.34
N PRO A 533 8.86 -23.56 -12.13
CA PRO A 533 7.55 -23.55 -11.47
C PRO A 533 6.50 -24.38 -12.19
N GLU A 534 6.63 -24.52 -13.49
CA GLU A 534 5.75 -25.33 -14.32
C GLU A 534 6.55 -25.97 -15.48
N VAL A 535 6.30 -27.24 -15.74
CA VAL A 535 6.89 -27.93 -16.87
C VAL A 535 5.76 -28.36 -17.81
N PRO A 536 5.84 -28.02 -19.11
CA PRO A 536 4.84 -28.44 -20.07
C PRO A 536 4.72 -29.96 -20.12
N HIS A 537 3.49 -30.49 -20.23
CA HIS A 537 3.23 -31.95 -20.24
C HIS A 537 3.92 -32.73 -21.38
N TRP A 538 4.25 -32.03 -22.46
CA TRP A 538 4.99 -32.58 -23.62
C TRP A 538 6.49 -32.50 -23.46
N ALA A 539 7.02 -31.77 -22.46
CA ALA A 539 8.46 -31.61 -22.28
C ALA A 539 9.09 -32.84 -21.62
N PRO A 540 10.26 -33.30 -22.08
CA PRO A 540 10.96 -34.42 -21.44
C PRO A 540 11.52 -34.00 -20.07
N THR A 541 11.09 -34.73 -19.04
CA THR A 541 11.44 -34.45 -17.63
C THR A 541 12.33 -35.51 -17.01
N THR A 542 12.95 -36.39 -17.79
CA THR A 542 13.69 -37.58 -17.31
C THR A 542 14.80 -37.24 -16.29
N SER A 543 15.38 -36.03 -16.38
CA SER A 543 16.44 -35.56 -15.48
C SER A 543 15.94 -34.54 -14.45
N TRP A 544 14.63 -34.24 -14.44
CA TRP A 544 14.01 -33.30 -13.54
C TRP A 544 13.34 -34.02 -12.38
N GLN A 545 13.47 -33.46 -11.19
CA GLN A 545 12.85 -34.00 -9.98
C GLN A 545 11.68 -33.08 -9.57
N ARG A 546 10.50 -33.68 -9.44
CA ARG A 546 9.33 -32.94 -8.95
C ARG A 546 9.47 -32.64 -7.47
N VAL A 547 9.12 -31.43 -7.08
CA VAL A 547 9.17 -30.95 -5.69
C VAL A 547 7.89 -31.38 -4.96
N GLY A 548 7.94 -32.53 -4.28
CA GLY A 548 6.79 -33.09 -3.58
C GLY A 548 5.57 -33.30 -4.50
N SER A 549 4.40 -32.84 -4.05
CA SER A 549 3.15 -32.85 -4.83
C SER A 549 2.91 -31.56 -5.63
N THR A 550 3.83 -30.59 -5.55
CA THR A 550 3.70 -29.27 -6.20
C THR A 550 3.91 -29.36 -7.72
N PRO A 551 3.52 -28.33 -8.49
CA PRO A 551 3.83 -28.28 -9.93
C PRO A 551 5.29 -27.97 -10.24
N VAL A 552 6.11 -27.69 -9.22
CA VAL A 552 7.51 -27.25 -9.36
C VAL A 552 8.44 -28.44 -9.58
N TYR A 553 9.44 -28.24 -10.43
CA TYR A 553 10.50 -29.18 -10.72
C TYR A 553 11.88 -28.55 -10.53
N ILE A 554 12.86 -29.36 -10.17
CA ILE A 554 14.27 -28.96 -10.10
C ILE A 554 15.16 -29.81 -10.99
N TYR A 555 16.20 -29.18 -11.49
CA TYR A 555 17.31 -29.79 -12.17
C TYR A 555 18.62 -29.38 -11.47
N ARG A 556 19.44 -30.37 -11.05
CA ARG A 556 20.75 -30.07 -10.44
C ARG A 556 21.74 -29.68 -11.52
N LEU A 557 22.27 -28.46 -11.39
CA LEU A 557 23.34 -27.97 -12.25
C LEU A 557 24.68 -28.50 -11.73
N HIS A 558 25.41 -29.13 -12.60
CA HIS A 558 26.76 -29.62 -12.29
C HIS A 558 27.75 -28.66 -12.96
N PRO A 559 28.75 -28.11 -12.22
CA PRO A 559 29.75 -27.19 -12.76
C PRO A 559 30.67 -27.87 -13.79
#